data_5f531eb7f48459a894e8818a36c47f08
#
_entry.id   5f531eb7f48459a894e8818a36c47f08
#
_cell.length_a   1.000
_cell.length_b   1.000
_cell.length_c   1.000
_cell.angle_alpha   90.00
_cell.angle_beta   90.00
_cell.angle_gamma   90.00
#
_symmetry.space_group_name_H-M   'P 1'
#
loop_
_entity.id
_entity.type
_entity.pdbx_description
1 polymer ?
#
loop_
_entity_poly.entity_id
_entity_poly.type
_entity_poly.pdbx_seq_one_letter_code
_entity_poly.pdbx_strand_id
1 'polypeptide(L)'
;NQKYPRGSVERKRLSYKKEYLMHPIRSMKLYSTPEGRNLRDGDFNIGEIYRQHGKLHFEKAENPQVSIVIPVYNQIHYTYACLLSILEHTKDVTYEVIIADDVSTDATSRLGEFAEGLVICRNSTNQGFLRNCNNAARHARGKYVMFLNNDTQVTEGWLSSLVQLIESDSTIGMVGSKLVYPDGRLQEAGGIIWSDGSGWNY
;
A
#
# COMPACT_ATOMS: atom_id res chain seq x y z
N ASN A 1 3.43 7.35 34.55
CA ASN A 1 4.46 8.35 34.24
C ASN A 1 5.82 8.07 34.88
N GLN A 2 5.90 7.25 35.95
CA GLN A 2 7.19 6.88 36.58
C GLN A 2 7.89 5.70 35.89
N LYS A 3 7.16 4.84 35.20
CA LYS A 3 7.71 3.62 34.57
C LYS A 3 8.64 3.91 33.37
N TYR A 4 8.42 5.04 32.68
CA TYR A 4 9.20 5.39 31.48
C TYR A 4 9.54 6.89 31.50
N PRO A 5 10.79 7.29 31.83
CA PRO A 5 11.23 8.68 31.89
C PRO A 5 11.05 9.43 30.56
N ARG A 6 10.89 10.76 30.62
CA ARG A 6 10.84 11.59 29.40
C ARG A 6 12.13 11.41 28.60
N GLY A 7 12.01 11.15 27.31
CA GLY A 7 13.16 10.97 26.40
C GLY A 7 13.73 9.55 26.33
N SER A 8 13.28 8.61 27.19
CA SER A 8 13.71 7.21 27.08
C SER A 8 13.21 6.57 25.77
N VAL A 9 13.95 5.56 25.29
CA VAL A 9 13.61 4.81 24.08
C VAL A 9 12.23 4.17 24.23
N GLU A 10 11.94 3.58 25.40
CA GLU A 10 10.66 2.93 25.70
C GLU A 10 9.48 3.92 25.66
N ARG A 11 9.69 5.15 26.18
CA ARG A 11 8.65 6.18 26.13
C ARG A 11 8.44 6.70 24.72
N LYS A 12 9.50 6.85 23.92
CA LYS A 12 9.40 7.19 22.50
C LYS A 12 8.64 6.08 21.75
N ARG A 13 8.97 4.80 21.97
CA ARG A 13 8.28 3.64 21.43
C ARG A 13 6.78 3.65 21.72
N LEU A 14 6.39 3.87 22.98
CA LEU A 14 4.97 3.95 23.36
C LEU A 14 4.26 5.14 22.72
N SER A 15 4.94 6.29 22.61
CA SER A 15 4.40 7.45 21.92
C SER A 15 4.18 7.19 20.44
N TYR A 16 5.15 6.56 19.76
CA TYR A 16 5.01 6.18 18.35
C TYR A 16 3.91 5.14 18.11
N LYS A 17 3.83 4.10 18.97
CA LYS A 17 2.73 3.13 18.89
C LYS A 17 1.35 3.79 19.03
N LYS A 18 1.18 4.67 20.01
CA LYS A 18 -0.07 5.40 20.21
C LYS A 18 -0.40 6.29 19.03
N GLU A 19 0.59 7.01 18.50
CA GLU A 19 0.41 7.90 17.35
C GLU A 19 0.02 7.12 16.10
N TYR A 20 0.64 5.95 15.86
CA TYR A 20 0.30 5.10 14.72
C TYR A 20 -1.13 4.56 14.82
N LEU A 21 -1.56 4.10 15.98
CA LEU A 21 -2.91 3.59 16.20
C LEU A 21 -3.99 4.68 16.06
N MET A 22 -3.66 5.91 16.48
CA MET A 22 -4.60 7.03 16.43
C MET A 22 -4.56 7.78 15.09
N HIS A 23 -3.41 7.80 14.43
CA HIS A 23 -3.15 8.57 13.22
C HIS A 23 -2.19 7.83 12.29
N PRO A 24 -2.60 6.72 11.63
CA PRO A 24 -1.71 5.86 10.84
C PRO A 24 -0.97 6.64 9.73
N ILE A 25 -1.66 7.54 9.03
CA ILE A 25 -1.07 8.35 7.96
C ILE A 25 0.04 9.29 8.48
N ARG A 26 -0.19 9.93 9.63
CA ARG A 26 0.78 10.82 10.26
C ARG A 26 1.98 10.06 10.80
N SER A 27 1.78 8.85 11.26
CA SER A 27 2.83 8.01 11.83
C SER A 27 3.75 7.41 10.79
N MET A 28 3.30 7.21 9.54
CA MET A 28 4.17 6.74 8.45
C MET A 28 5.37 7.65 8.26
N LYS A 29 5.22 8.97 8.41
CA LYS A 29 6.33 9.92 8.35
C LYS A 29 7.34 9.72 9.50
N LEU A 30 6.86 9.42 10.70
CA LEU A 30 7.72 9.15 11.86
C LEU A 30 8.56 7.90 11.64
N TYR A 31 7.99 6.88 11.00
CA TYR A 31 8.68 5.64 10.68
C TYR A 31 9.62 5.75 9.46
N SER A 32 9.56 6.82 8.68
CA SER A 32 10.52 7.09 7.59
C SER A 32 11.87 7.61 8.08
N THR A 33 11.96 8.10 9.31
CA THR A 33 13.23 8.51 9.94
C THR A 33 14.08 7.29 10.31
N PRO A 34 15.43 7.43 10.43
CA PRO A 34 16.30 6.33 10.88
C PRO A 34 15.89 5.76 12.23
N GLU A 35 15.53 6.63 13.18
CA GLU A 35 15.03 6.22 14.51
C GLU A 35 13.68 5.53 14.44
N GLY A 36 12.77 6.04 13.61
CA GLY A 36 11.46 5.42 13.37
C GLY A 36 11.58 4.06 12.69
N ARG A 37 12.55 3.86 11.76
CA ARG A 37 12.82 2.55 11.15
C ARG A 37 13.27 1.53 12.18
N ASN A 38 14.19 1.88 13.07
CA ASN A 38 14.63 1.00 14.16
C ASN A 38 13.49 0.63 15.12
N LEU A 39 12.52 1.53 15.32
CA LEU A 39 11.32 1.26 16.12
C LEU A 39 10.32 0.39 15.37
N ARG A 40 10.28 0.49 14.04
CA ARG A 40 9.42 -0.28 13.17
C ARG A 40 9.81 -1.76 13.12
N ASP A 41 11.10 -2.03 12.93
CA ASP A 41 11.61 -3.38 12.63
C ASP A 41 11.61 -4.31 13.85
N GLY A 42 11.47 -3.76 15.07
CA GLY A 42 11.54 -4.56 16.30
C GLY A 42 10.21 -4.91 16.99
N ASP A 43 9.13 -4.12 16.81
CA ASP A 43 7.99 -4.21 17.71
C ASP A 43 6.60 -4.02 17.10
N PHE A 44 6.46 -3.85 15.76
CA PHE A 44 5.13 -3.67 15.19
C PHE A 44 4.41 -5.01 15.08
N ASN A 45 3.65 -5.33 16.11
CA ASN A 45 2.83 -6.53 16.14
C ASN A 45 1.54 -6.27 15.34
N ILE A 46 1.45 -6.86 14.14
CA ILE A 46 0.21 -6.87 13.33
C ILE A 46 -1.00 -7.30 14.18
N GLY A 47 -0.79 -8.07 15.23
CA GLY A 47 -1.84 -8.50 16.14
C GLY A 47 -2.62 -7.38 16.82
N GLU A 48 -2.07 -6.17 16.94
CA GLU A 48 -2.83 -5.02 17.49
C GLU A 48 -3.78 -4.44 16.45
N ILE A 49 -3.33 -4.23 15.20
CA ILE A 49 -4.20 -3.75 14.11
C ILE A 49 -5.25 -4.81 13.77
N TYR A 50 -4.83 -6.06 13.69
CA TYR A 50 -5.72 -7.18 13.43
C TYR A 50 -6.81 -7.33 14.50
N ARG A 51 -6.49 -7.13 15.78
CA ARG A 51 -7.50 -7.14 16.86
C ARG A 51 -8.52 -6.01 16.74
N GLN A 52 -8.11 -4.88 16.16
CA GLN A 52 -8.98 -3.71 15.98
C GLN A 52 -9.90 -3.85 14.77
N HIS A 53 -9.39 -4.37 13.64
CA HIS A 53 -10.09 -4.40 12.35
C HIS A 53 -10.47 -5.81 11.90
N GLY A 54 -9.88 -6.86 12.47
CA GLY A 54 -10.14 -8.24 12.11
C GLY A 54 -9.58 -8.66 10.76
N LYS A 55 -10.10 -9.75 10.23
CA LYS A 55 -9.75 -10.25 8.89
C LYS A 55 -10.42 -9.38 7.82
N LEU A 56 -9.65 -8.92 6.85
CA LEU A 56 -10.17 -8.13 5.74
C LEU A 56 -10.84 -9.04 4.71
N HIS A 57 -12.01 -8.65 4.21
CA HIS A 57 -12.81 -9.42 3.26
C HIS A 57 -12.98 -8.63 1.96
N PHE A 58 -12.31 -9.07 0.89
CA PHE A 58 -12.47 -8.51 -0.44
C PHE A 58 -13.48 -9.32 -1.25
N GLU A 59 -14.46 -8.65 -1.82
CA GLU A 59 -15.39 -9.26 -2.74
C GLU A 59 -14.67 -9.62 -4.05
N LYS A 60 -14.93 -10.85 -4.56
CA LYS A 60 -14.39 -11.26 -5.85
C LYS A 60 -15.30 -10.76 -6.96
N ALA A 61 -14.86 -9.72 -7.66
CA ALA A 61 -15.56 -9.28 -8.87
C ALA A 61 -15.38 -10.31 -10.00
N GLU A 62 -16.48 -10.71 -10.65
CA GLU A 62 -16.43 -11.59 -11.82
C GLU A 62 -15.73 -10.88 -12.99
N ASN A 63 -16.06 -9.62 -13.22
CA ASN A 63 -15.53 -8.76 -14.27
C ASN A 63 -15.00 -7.47 -13.65
N PRO A 64 -13.79 -7.47 -13.07
CA PRO A 64 -13.23 -6.27 -12.48
C PRO A 64 -12.91 -5.23 -13.56
N GLN A 65 -13.21 -3.97 -13.29
CA GLN A 65 -12.78 -2.86 -14.15
C GLN A 65 -11.29 -2.58 -13.98
N VAL A 66 -10.77 -2.73 -12.75
CA VAL A 66 -9.37 -2.47 -12.42
C VAL A 66 -8.78 -3.66 -11.67
N SER A 67 -7.58 -4.10 -12.08
CA SER A 67 -6.73 -4.99 -11.31
C SER A 67 -5.69 -4.16 -10.56
N ILE A 68 -5.79 -4.13 -9.22
CA ILE A 68 -4.85 -3.42 -8.35
C ILE A 68 -3.71 -4.37 -8.00
N VAL A 69 -2.51 -4.14 -8.54
CA VAL A 69 -1.31 -4.93 -8.29
C VAL A 69 -0.49 -4.25 -7.19
N ILE A 70 -0.30 -4.95 -6.08
CA ILE A 70 0.44 -4.45 -4.91
C ILE A 70 1.72 -5.26 -4.74
N PRO A 71 2.90 -4.71 -5.09
CA PRO A 71 4.17 -5.37 -4.83
C PRO A 71 4.46 -5.35 -3.33
N VAL A 72 4.83 -6.51 -2.78
CA VAL A 72 5.17 -6.65 -1.37
C VAL A 72 6.48 -7.40 -1.18
N TYR A 73 7.27 -6.94 -0.23
CA TYR A 73 8.43 -7.62 0.30
C TYR A 73 8.56 -7.32 1.78
N ASN A 74 8.08 -8.25 2.62
CA ASN A 74 7.95 -8.03 4.06
C ASN A 74 7.02 -6.84 4.41
N GLN A 75 7.10 -6.34 5.63
CA GLN A 75 6.38 -5.14 6.09
C GLN A 75 4.85 -5.33 6.09
N ILE A 76 4.39 -6.44 6.65
CA ILE A 76 2.96 -6.81 6.71
C ILE A 76 2.05 -5.67 7.21
N HIS A 77 2.54 -4.84 8.14
CA HIS A 77 1.75 -3.76 8.72
C HIS A 77 1.40 -2.66 7.71
N TYR A 78 2.33 -2.33 6.79
CA TYR A 78 2.04 -1.41 5.69
C TYR A 78 1.06 -2.04 4.71
N THR A 79 1.32 -3.29 4.31
CA THR A 79 0.43 -4.02 3.42
C THR A 79 -0.98 -4.10 3.97
N TYR A 80 -1.14 -4.41 5.26
CA TYR A 80 -2.45 -4.47 5.89
C TYR A 80 -3.14 -3.10 5.93
N ALA A 81 -2.42 -2.02 6.29
CA ALA A 81 -2.97 -0.66 6.30
C ALA A 81 -3.38 -0.18 4.89
N CYS A 82 -2.58 -0.51 3.87
CA CYS A 82 -2.91 -0.26 2.47
C CYS A 82 -4.20 -0.97 2.07
N LEU A 83 -4.31 -2.28 2.34
CA LEU A 83 -5.49 -3.09 2.05
C LEU A 83 -6.74 -2.56 2.76
N LEU A 84 -6.63 -2.19 4.04
CA LEU A 84 -7.71 -1.59 4.80
C LEU A 84 -8.21 -0.31 4.13
N SER A 85 -7.30 0.58 3.73
CA SER A 85 -7.67 1.83 3.04
C SER A 85 -8.38 1.59 1.71
N ILE A 86 -7.99 0.55 0.97
CA ILE A 86 -8.68 0.17 -0.28
C ILE A 86 -10.13 -0.23 0.03
N LEU A 87 -10.36 -1.07 1.03
CA LEU A 87 -11.70 -1.49 1.43
C LEU A 87 -12.58 -0.31 1.89
N GLU A 88 -12.01 0.63 2.61
CA GLU A 88 -12.73 1.79 3.13
C GLU A 88 -13.11 2.80 2.04
N HIS A 89 -12.22 3.01 1.06
CA HIS A 89 -12.29 4.13 0.12
C HIS A 89 -12.48 3.77 -1.35
N THR A 90 -12.75 2.48 -1.67
CA THR A 90 -12.97 2.06 -3.06
C THR A 90 -14.34 1.41 -3.21
N LYS A 91 -15.37 2.22 -3.52
CA LYS A 91 -16.77 1.76 -3.58
C LYS A 91 -17.42 1.91 -4.95
N ASP A 92 -16.87 2.78 -5.79
CA ASP A 92 -17.50 3.21 -7.04
C ASP A 92 -16.95 2.52 -8.29
N VAL A 93 -15.95 1.66 -8.14
CA VAL A 93 -15.29 0.93 -9.22
C VAL A 93 -15.17 -0.53 -8.84
N THR A 94 -15.50 -1.45 -9.73
CA THR A 94 -15.27 -2.87 -9.51
C THR A 94 -13.80 -3.20 -9.68
N TYR A 95 -13.22 -3.91 -8.72
CA TYR A 95 -11.80 -4.20 -8.74
C TYR A 95 -11.47 -5.59 -8.21
N GLU A 96 -10.28 -6.04 -8.50
CA GLU A 96 -9.62 -7.15 -7.82
C GLU A 96 -8.28 -6.69 -7.28
N VAL A 97 -7.79 -7.35 -6.25
CA VAL A 97 -6.48 -7.07 -5.65
C VAL A 97 -5.55 -8.25 -5.87
N ILE A 98 -4.39 -7.97 -6.44
CA ILE A 98 -3.33 -8.94 -6.73
C ILE A 98 -2.10 -8.56 -5.91
N ILE A 99 -1.73 -9.43 -4.98
CA ILE A 99 -0.53 -9.28 -4.16
C ILE A 99 0.65 -9.93 -4.88
N ALA A 100 1.66 -9.14 -5.19
CA ALA A 100 2.91 -9.59 -5.79
C ALA A 100 3.96 -9.79 -4.68
N ASP A 101 4.02 -10.99 -4.09
CA ASP A 101 4.92 -11.28 -2.96
C ASP A 101 6.29 -11.77 -3.47
N ASP A 102 7.31 -10.95 -3.26
CA ASP A 102 8.69 -11.22 -3.68
C ASP A 102 9.50 -11.97 -2.60
N VAL A 103 8.94 -13.11 -2.14
CA VAL A 103 9.54 -14.01 -1.14
C VAL A 103 9.65 -13.37 0.26
N SER A 104 8.57 -12.78 0.74
CA SER A 104 8.49 -12.25 2.10
C SER A 104 8.76 -13.36 3.14
N THR A 105 9.45 -12.99 4.21
CA THR A 105 9.85 -13.90 5.31
C THR A 105 9.18 -13.54 6.64
N ASP A 106 8.55 -12.37 6.74
CA ASP A 106 7.75 -11.97 7.88
C ASP A 106 6.29 -12.49 7.77
N ALA A 107 5.38 -11.96 8.57
CA ALA A 107 3.97 -12.34 8.54
C ALA A 107 3.26 -12.08 7.19
N THR A 108 3.86 -11.31 6.27
CA THR A 108 3.36 -11.13 4.90
C THR A 108 3.25 -12.47 4.17
N SER A 109 4.15 -13.41 4.45
CA SER A 109 4.12 -14.77 3.88
C SER A 109 2.83 -15.54 4.21
N ARG A 110 2.09 -15.10 5.23
CA ARG A 110 0.82 -15.65 5.70
C ARG A 110 -0.34 -14.67 5.53
N LEU A 111 -0.25 -13.78 4.53
CA LEU A 111 -1.26 -12.71 4.33
C LEU A 111 -2.69 -13.26 4.23
N GLY A 112 -2.88 -14.48 3.71
CA GLY A 112 -4.19 -15.14 3.65
C GLY A 112 -4.87 -15.38 5.01
N GLU A 113 -4.12 -15.34 6.12
CA GLU A 113 -4.68 -15.39 7.48
C GLU A 113 -5.33 -14.04 7.86
N PHE A 114 -4.83 -12.94 7.29
CA PHE A 114 -5.22 -11.56 7.63
C PHE A 114 -6.19 -10.93 6.62
N ALA A 115 -6.19 -11.42 5.39
CA ALA A 115 -7.07 -10.93 4.34
C ALA A 115 -7.49 -12.07 3.40
N GLU A 116 -8.71 -12.03 2.89
CA GLU A 116 -9.23 -12.99 1.91
C GLU A 116 -9.87 -12.29 0.72
N GLY A 117 -10.13 -13.06 -0.36
CA GLY A 117 -10.63 -12.52 -1.61
C GLY A 117 -9.51 -11.95 -2.51
N LEU A 118 -8.25 -12.04 -2.10
CA LEU A 118 -7.07 -11.59 -2.84
C LEU A 118 -6.56 -12.68 -3.80
N VAL A 119 -5.90 -12.26 -4.88
CA VAL A 119 -5.03 -13.11 -5.69
C VAL A 119 -3.60 -12.94 -5.17
N ILE A 120 -2.98 -14.00 -4.65
CA ILE A 120 -1.63 -13.94 -4.10
C ILE A 120 -0.68 -14.63 -5.08
N CYS A 121 0.21 -13.85 -5.68
CA CYS A 121 1.27 -14.29 -6.60
C CYS A 121 2.60 -14.22 -5.86
N ARG A 122 3.12 -15.38 -5.41
CA ARG A 122 4.40 -15.46 -4.71
C ARG A 122 5.49 -15.97 -5.63
N ASN A 123 6.58 -15.23 -5.76
CA ASN A 123 7.77 -15.69 -6.48
C ASN A 123 8.50 -16.80 -5.73
N SER A 124 9.20 -17.68 -6.45
CA SER A 124 10.05 -18.71 -5.86
C SER A 124 11.40 -18.18 -5.39
N THR A 125 11.86 -17.08 -5.99
CA THR A 125 13.10 -16.36 -5.65
C THR A 125 12.85 -14.88 -5.76
N ASN A 126 13.60 -14.05 -5.04
CA ASN A 126 13.49 -12.60 -5.13
C ASN A 126 13.82 -12.12 -6.55
N GLN A 127 12.85 -11.48 -7.19
CA GLN A 127 12.92 -11.00 -8.57
C GLN A 127 13.19 -9.50 -8.66
N GLY A 128 13.10 -8.80 -7.55
CA GLY A 128 13.12 -7.34 -7.49
C GLY A 128 11.82 -6.71 -8.01
N PHE A 129 11.65 -5.44 -7.72
CA PHE A 129 10.41 -4.69 -7.90
C PHE A 129 9.79 -4.84 -9.30
N LEU A 130 10.56 -4.56 -10.35
CA LEU A 130 10.06 -4.52 -11.73
C LEU A 130 9.54 -5.89 -12.20
N ARG A 131 10.33 -6.94 -11.98
CA ARG A 131 9.93 -8.29 -12.42
C ARG A 131 8.79 -8.83 -11.58
N ASN A 132 8.77 -8.54 -10.29
CA ASN A 132 7.69 -8.90 -9.39
C ASN A 132 6.36 -8.31 -9.85
N CYS A 133 6.33 -6.99 -10.12
CA CYS A 133 5.16 -6.31 -10.68
C CYS A 133 4.70 -6.93 -12.02
N ASN A 134 5.64 -7.14 -12.95
CA ASN A 134 5.33 -7.70 -14.27
C ASN A 134 4.80 -9.15 -14.19
N ASN A 135 5.33 -9.97 -13.28
CA ASN A 135 4.85 -11.32 -13.08
C ASN A 135 3.40 -11.33 -12.58
N ALA A 136 3.11 -10.50 -11.57
CA ALA A 136 1.79 -10.41 -10.99
C ALA A 136 0.75 -9.81 -11.97
N ALA A 137 1.14 -8.81 -12.76
CA ALA A 137 0.27 -8.19 -13.75
C ALA A 137 -0.27 -9.16 -14.82
N ARG A 138 0.40 -10.30 -15.05
CA ARG A 138 -0.08 -11.35 -15.96
C ARG A 138 -1.35 -12.04 -15.46
N HIS A 139 -1.66 -11.92 -14.18
CA HIS A 139 -2.88 -12.46 -13.57
C HIS A 139 -4.03 -11.44 -13.56
N ALA A 140 -3.79 -10.22 -14.06
CA ALA A 140 -4.81 -9.19 -14.13
C ALA A 140 -5.91 -9.55 -15.12
N ARG A 141 -7.17 -9.40 -14.68
CA ARG A 141 -8.38 -9.61 -15.48
C ARG A 141 -9.12 -8.31 -15.78
N GLY A 142 -8.74 -7.23 -15.07
CA GLY A 142 -9.33 -5.90 -15.24
C GLY A 142 -9.01 -5.27 -16.58
N LYS A 143 -9.90 -4.39 -17.04
CA LYS A 143 -9.66 -3.54 -18.21
C LYS A 143 -8.40 -2.68 -18.04
N TYR A 144 -8.14 -2.27 -16.80
CA TYR A 144 -6.99 -1.45 -16.42
C TYR A 144 -6.16 -2.16 -15.35
N VAL A 145 -4.85 -1.91 -15.37
CA VAL A 145 -3.92 -2.37 -14.33
C VAL A 145 -3.43 -1.16 -13.56
N MET A 146 -3.62 -1.17 -12.23
CA MET A 146 -3.13 -0.16 -11.31
C MET A 146 -2.01 -0.74 -10.46
N PHE A 147 -0.82 -0.15 -10.53
CA PHE A 147 0.27 -0.48 -9.60
C PHE A 147 0.20 0.43 -8.39
N LEU A 148 0.07 -0.16 -7.21
CA LEU A 148 -0.06 0.55 -5.94
C LEU A 148 0.99 0.03 -4.95
N ASN A 149 1.87 0.89 -4.46
CA ASN A 149 2.84 0.50 -3.44
C ASN A 149 2.14 0.14 -2.13
N ASN A 150 2.65 -0.88 -1.44
CA ASN A 150 2.06 -1.38 -0.20
C ASN A 150 2.19 -0.43 1.00
N ASP A 151 2.99 0.63 0.89
CA ASP A 151 3.19 1.67 1.91
C ASP A 151 2.38 2.94 1.64
N THR A 152 1.39 2.86 0.76
CA THR A 152 0.44 3.94 0.46
C THR A 152 -0.91 3.70 1.14
N GLN A 153 -1.62 4.79 1.41
CA GLN A 153 -3.02 4.76 1.83
C GLN A 153 -3.83 5.59 0.85
N VAL A 154 -4.90 4.98 0.35
CA VAL A 154 -5.79 5.63 -0.61
C VAL A 154 -6.89 6.39 0.12
N THR A 155 -7.49 7.37 -0.55
CA THR A 155 -8.55 8.22 -0.04
C THR A 155 -9.80 8.11 -0.91
N GLU A 156 -10.92 8.63 -0.46
CA GLU A 156 -12.18 8.60 -1.20
C GLU A 156 -12.03 9.13 -2.64
N GLY A 157 -12.63 8.42 -3.59
CA GLY A 157 -12.64 8.80 -5.00
C GLY A 157 -11.31 8.59 -5.76
N TRP A 158 -10.28 8.04 -5.14
CA TRP A 158 -8.97 7.88 -5.75
C TRP A 158 -8.99 7.06 -7.05
N LEU A 159 -9.67 5.91 -7.04
CA LEU A 159 -9.69 5.00 -8.19
C LEU A 159 -10.68 5.47 -9.26
N SER A 160 -11.85 5.94 -8.86
CA SER A 160 -12.86 6.46 -9.80
C SER A 160 -12.37 7.68 -10.57
N SER A 161 -11.62 8.57 -9.93
CA SER A 161 -11.01 9.73 -10.61
C SER A 161 -10.01 9.31 -11.69
N LEU A 162 -9.17 8.28 -11.42
CA LEU A 162 -8.22 7.75 -12.41
C LEU A 162 -8.95 7.07 -13.58
N VAL A 163 -9.99 6.28 -13.28
CA VAL A 163 -10.79 5.61 -14.30
C VAL A 163 -11.52 6.64 -15.17
N GLN A 164 -12.15 7.65 -14.57
CA GLN A 164 -12.80 8.73 -15.32
C GLN A 164 -11.82 9.46 -16.24
N LEU A 165 -10.63 9.75 -15.74
CA LEU A 165 -9.61 10.45 -16.52
C LEU A 165 -9.13 9.61 -17.70
N ILE A 166 -8.77 8.33 -17.49
CA ILE A 166 -8.27 7.49 -18.58
C ILE A 166 -9.36 7.20 -19.63
N GLU A 167 -10.65 7.22 -19.24
CA GLU A 167 -11.78 7.03 -20.14
C GLU A 167 -12.24 8.31 -20.84
N SER A 168 -11.78 9.48 -20.38
CA SER A 168 -12.21 10.77 -20.96
C SER A 168 -11.68 11.01 -22.38
N ASP A 169 -10.54 10.40 -22.73
CA ASP A 169 -9.92 10.54 -24.05
C ASP A 169 -9.21 9.22 -24.41
N SER A 170 -9.52 8.66 -25.58
CA SER A 170 -8.94 7.39 -26.07
C SER A 170 -7.44 7.47 -26.37
N THR A 171 -6.86 8.64 -26.40
CA THR A 171 -5.40 8.87 -26.58
C THR A 171 -4.62 8.77 -25.27
N ILE A 172 -5.31 8.76 -24.13
CA ILE A 172 -4.68 8.60 -22.83
C ILE A 172 -4.28 7.13 -22.61
N GLY A 173 -2.99 6.84 -22.61
CA GLY A 173 -2.47 5.49 -22.40
C GLY A 173 -2.13 5.19 -20.93
N MET A 174 -1.91 6.21 -20.10
CA MET A 174 -1.54 6.05 -18.70
C MET A 174 -1.96 7.28 -17.89
N VAL A 175 -2.38 7.04 -16.64
CA VAL A 175 -2.71 8.08 -15.67
C VAL A 175 -2.01 7.78 -14.35
N GLY A 176 -1.69 8.81 -13.58
CA GLY A 176 -1.05 8.70 -12.28
C GLY A 176 -1.79 9.49 -11.20
N SER A 177 -1.71 9.02 -9.98
CA SER A 177 -2.29 9.70 -8.83
C SER A 177 -1.43 10.87 -8.38
N LYS A 178 -2.08 11.90 -7.87
CA LYS A 178 -1.41 12.90 -7.04
C LYS A 178 -1.05 12.27 -5.69
N LEU A 179 0.22 12.32 -5.33
CA LEU A 179 0.72 11.82 -4.06
C LEU A 179 0.97 12.96 -3.09
N VAL A 180 0.53 12.78 -1.86
CA VAL A 180 0.73 13.76 -0.78
C VAL A 180 1.33 13.08 0.44
N TYR A 181 2.20 13.79 1.13
CA TYR A 181 2.68 13.34 2.44
C TYR A 181 1.58 13.43 3.50
N PRO A 182 1.69 12.70 4.61
CA PRO A 182 0.70 12.74 5.69
C PRO A 182 0.47 14.14 6.30
N ASP A 183 1.40 15.07 6.11
CA ASP A 183 1.27 16.47 6.54
C ASP A 183 0.61 17.37 5.48
N GLY A 184 0.12 16.80 4.38
CA GLY A 184 -0.58 17.50 3.30
C GLY A 184 0.34 18.13 2.25
N ARG A 185 1.68 18.04 2.40
CA ARG A 185 2.60 18.52 1.37
C ARG A 185 2.53 17.64 0.14
N LEU A 186 2.66 18.25 -1.02
CA LEU A 186 2.76 17.54 -2.28
C LEU A 186 4.05 16.70 -2.30
N GLN A 187 3.92 15.42 -2.63
CA GLN A 187 5.03 14.52 -2.92
C GLN A 187 5.27 14.45 -4.43
N GLU A 188 4.19 14.21 -5.18
CA GLU A 188 4.23 14.04 -6.63
C GLU A 188 2.87 14.39 -7.22
N ALA A 189 2.83 15.03 -8.39
CA ALA A 189 1.60 15.36 -9.11
C ALA A 189 1.72 15.07 -10.62
N GLY A 190 2.49 14.07 -10.97
CA GLY A 190 2.69 13.65 -12.34
C GLY A 190 4.16 13.62 -12.74
N GLY A 191 4.43 13.15 -13.95
CA GLY A 191 5.77 13.03 -14.50
C GLY A 191 5.81 13.30 -15.99
N ILE A 192 6.97 13.67 -16.48
CA ILE A 192 7.26 13.78 -17.91
C ILE A 192 8.13 12.59 -18.29
N ILE A 193 7.73 11.88 -19.34
CA ILE A 193 8.57 10.86 -19.97
C ILE A 193 9.11 11.45 -21.26
N TRP A 194 10.42 11.55 -21.36
CA TRP A 194 11.11 12.09 -22.53
C TRP A 194 11.26 11.04 -23.64
N SER A 195 11.54 11.48 -24.84
CA SER A 195 11.70 10.59 -26.00
C SER A 195 12.85 9.59 -25.88
N ASP A 196 13.81 9.83 -24.99
CA ASP A 196 14.92 8.92 -24.67
C ASP A 196 14.56 7.88 -23.57
N GLY A 197 13.33 7.94 -23.07
CA GLY A 197 12.84 7.05 -21.99
C GLY A 197 13.21 7.52 -20.59
N SER A 198 13.90 8.65 -20.43
CA SER A 198 14.11 9.24 -19.10
C SER A 198 12.83 9.85 -18.56
N GLY A 199 12.68 9.90 -17.22
CA GLY A 199 11.52 10.46 -16.55
C GLY A 199 11.90 11.54 -15.54
N TRP A 200 11.01 12.49 -15.37
CA TRP A 200 11.14 13.57 -14.40
C TRP A 200 9.79 13.76 -13.67
N ASN A 201 9.81 13.87 -12.35
CA ASN A 201 8.62 14.17 -11.56
C ASN A 201 8.43 15.67 -11.39
N TYR A 202 7.15 16.11 -11.34
CA TYR A 202 6.78 17.47 -10.95
C TYR A 202 6.74 17.60 -9.42
#